data_b6c4372566fe530c6020073cf4697f20
#
_entry.id   b6c4372566fe530c6020073cf4697f20
#
_cell.length_a   1.000
_cell.length_b   1.000
_cell.length_c   1.000
_cell.angle_alpha   90.00
_cell.angle_beta   90.00
_cell.angle_gamma   90.00
#
_symmetry.space_group_name_H-M   'P 1'
#
loop_
_entity.id
_entity.type
_entity.pdbx_description
1 polymer ?
#
loop_
_entity_poly.entity_id
_entity_poly.type
_entity_poly.pdbx_seq_one_letter_code
_entity_poly.pdbx_strand_id
1 'polypeptide(L)'
;MNGVEHDMLMPGMLTDEEMAALDRARGPEFDRLFLVGMIKHHQGAIDMVDVLFKAYGAAQDETVFRFASDVYADQSIEIDRMNKMLEAGHS
;
A
#
# COMPACT_ATOMS: atom_id res chain seq x y z
N MET A 1 6.89 -24.35 -7.38
CA MET A 1 5.88 -23.36 -7.75
C MET A 1 5.85 -22.18 -6.83
N ASN A 2 6.23 -22.40 -5.59
CA ASN A 2 6.18 -21.29 -4.62
C ASN A 2 7.08 -20.12 -5.01
N GLY A 3 8.24 -20.42 -5.60
CA GLY A 3 9.12 -19.35 -6.03
C GLY A 3 8.51 -18.49 -7.11
N VAL A 4 7.70 -19.10 -7.98
CA VAL A 4 7.05 -18.35 -9.05
C VAL A 4 6.02 -17.41 -8.46
N GLU A 5 5.29 -17.85 -7.43
CA GLU A 5 4.31 -17.00 -6.78
C GLU A 5 4.95 -15.81 -6.12
N HIS A 6 6.11 -16.02 -5.48
CA HIS A 6 6.82 -14.93 -4.84
C HIS A 6 7.26 -13.88 -5.86
N ASP A 7 7.68 -14.35 -7.04
CA ASP A 7 8.14 -13.44 -8.10
C ASP A 7 7.00 -12.62 -8.68
N MET A 8 5.76 -13.02 -8.41
CA MET A 8 4.60 -12.36 -8.98
C MET A 8 3.89 -11.44 -8.00
N LEU A 9 4.56 -11.07 -6.92
CA LEU A 9 3.98 -10.12 -5.98
C LEU A 9 3.74 -8.79 -6.66
N MET A 10 2.53 -8.27 -6.47
CA MET A 10 2.19 -6.93 -6.96
C MET A 10 2.68 -5.88 -5.98
N PRO A 11 2.88 -4.64 -6.45
CA PRO A 11 3.24 -3.57 -5.52
C PRO A 11 2.22 -3.47 -4.38
N GLY A 12 2.74 -3.40 -3.16
CA GLY A 12 1.90 -3.28 -1.98
C GLY A 12 1.48 -4.58 -1.33
N MET A 13 1.76 -5.71 -1.97
CA MET A 13 1.46 -7.01 -1.37
C MET A 13 2.45 -7.34 -0.28
N LEU A 14 1.97 -7.95 0.79
CA LEU A 14 2.83 -8.42 1.85
C LEU A 14 3.48 -9.73 1.43
N THR A 15 4.72 -9.93 1.83
CA THR A 15 5.40 -11.20 1.61
C THR A 15 4.83 -12.27 2.53
N ASP A 16 5.15 -13.52 2.24
CA ASP A 16 4.71 -14.63 3.11
C ASP A 16 5.26 -14.45 4.52
N GLU A 17 6.50 -13.99 4.65
CA GLU A 17 7.09 -13.75 5.96
C GLU A 17 6.36 -12.64 6.70
N GLU A 18 6.01 -11.59 6.00
CA GLU A 18 5.26 -10.48 6.61
C GLU A 18 3.89 -10.94 7.07
N MET A 19 3.20 -11.74 6.26
CA MET A 19 1.90 -12.28 6.64
C MET A 19 2.02 -13.20 7.85
N ALA A 20 3.04 -14.05 7.89
CA ALA A 20 3.26 -14.94 9.01
C ALA A 20 3.55 -14.17 10.29
N ALA A 21 4.34 -13.10 10.19
CA ALA A 21 4.64 -12.27 11.36
C ALA A 21 3.37 -11.61 11.89
N LEU A 22 2.54 -11.11 10.98
CA LEU A 22 1.28 -10.49 11.37
C LEU A 22 0.36 -11.51 12.06
N ASP A 23 0.32 -12.72 11.52
CA ASP A 23 -0.52 -13.78 12.07
C ASP A 23 -0.11 -14.15 13.50
N ARG A 24 1.19 -14.10 13.79
CA ARG A 24 1.69 -14.45 15.12
C ARG A 24 1.61 -13.31 16.12
N ALA A 25 1.54 -12.07 15.63
CA ALA A 25 1.60 -10.90 16.51
C ALA A 25 0.33 -10.74 17.34
N ARG A 26 0.47 -10.13 18.49
CA ARG A 26 -0.65 -9.87 19.39
C ARG A 26 -0.45 -8.50 20.04
N GLY A 27 -1.56 -7.86 20.41
CA GLY A 27 -1.51 -6.60 21.15
C GLY A 27 -0.87 -5.48 20.34
N PRO A 28 -0.04 -4.64 20.99
CA PRO A 28 0.56 -3.50 20.31
C PRO A 28 1.42 -3.87 19.12
N GLU A 29 2.06 -5.02 19.16
CA GLU A 29 2.87 -5.47 18.03
C GLU A 29 1.99 -5.78 16.83
N PHE A 30 0.82 -6.38 17.05
CA PHE A 30 -0.12 -6.62 15.96
C PHE A 30 -0.55 -5.30 15.34
N ASP A 31 -0.89 -4.32 16.18
CA ASP A 31 -1.33 -3.02 15.66
C ASP A 31 -0.25 -2.37 14.81
N ARG A 32 1.00 -2.44 15.26
CA ARG A 32 2.12 -1.86 14.52
C ARG A 32 2.31 -2.54 13.18
N LEU A 33 2.33 -3.87 13.18
CA LEU A 33 2.53 -4.63 11.94
C LEU A 33 1.37 -4.43 10.98
N PHE A 34 0.15 -4.35 11.51
CA PHE A 34 -1.02 -4.11 10.68
C PHE A 34 -0.93 -2.74 9.98
N LEU A 35 -0.56 -1.70 10.74
CA LEU A 35 -0.45 -0.37 10.17
C LEU A 35 0.67 -0.30 9.13
N VAL A 36 1.81 -0.91 9.41
CA VAL A 36 2.92 -0.94 8.46
C VAL A 36 2.49 -1.66 7.18
N GLY A 37 1.78 -2.78 7.32
CA GLY A 37 1.28 -3.52 6.16
C GLY A 37 0.27 -2.73 5.35
N MET A 38 -0.62 -2.01 6.02
CA MET A 38 -1.62 -1.20 5.34
C MET A 38 -0.98 -0.01 4.61
N ILE A 39 0.03 0.59 5.21
CA ILE A 39 0.77 1.67 4.54
C ILE A 39 1.41 1.13 3.27
N LYS A 40 2.04 -0.03 3.34
CA LYS A 40 2.65 -0.66 2.18
C LYS A 40 1.61 -0.92 1.10
N HIS A 41 0.44 -1.41 1.49
CA HIS A 41 -0.64 -1.71 0.58
C HIS A 41 -1.14 -0.43 -0.13
N HIS A 42 -1.32 0.63 0.64
CA HIS A 42 -1.78 1.91 0.07
C HIS A 42 -0.73 2.51 -0.85
N GLN A 43 0.54 2.41 -0.47
CA GLN A 43 1.61 2.92 -1.32
C GLN A 43 1.67 2.14 -2.64
N GLY A 44 1.39 0.84 -2.58
CA GLY A 44 1.33 0.02 -3.78
C GLY A 44 0.24 0.48 -4.74
N ALA A 45 -0.90 0.90 -4.21
CA ALA A 45 -1.98 1.41 -5.04
C ALA A 45 -1.55 2.68 -5.78
N ILE A 46 -0.83 3.57 -5.10
CA ILE A 46 -0.29 4.78 -5.72
C ILE A 46 0.68 4.41 -6.84
N ASP A 47 1.57 3.45 -6.56
CA ASP A 47 2.57 3.02 -7.54
C ASP A 47 1.92 2.43 -8.77
N MET A 48 0.86 1.63 -8.58
CA MET A 48 0.16 1.02 -9.70
C MET A 48 -0.55 2.06 -10.56
N VAL A 49 -1.17 3.05 -9.94
CA VAL A 49 -1.82 4.12 -10.68
C VAL A 49 -0.78 4.89 -11.50
N ASP A 50 0.38 5.15 -10.92
CA ASP A 50 1.44 5.87 -11.61
C ASP A 50 1.94 5.09 -12.84
N VAL A 51 2.12 3.78 -12.68
CA VAL A 51 2.57 2.93 -13.79
C VAL A 51 1.54 2.92 -14.92
N LEU A 52 0.27 2.74 -14.57
CA LEU A 52 -0.80 2.71 -15.57
C LEU A 52 -0.90 4.05 -16.30
N PHE A 53 -0.75 5.12 -15.55
CA PHE A 53 -0.82 6.47 -16.10
C PHE A 53 0.24 6.66 -17.19
N LYS A 54 1.47 6.26 -16.87
CA LYS A 54 2.59 6.42 -17.80
C LYS A 54 2.49 5.46 -18.98
N ALA A 55 2.06 4.23 -18.73
CA ALA A 55 2.06 3.18 -19.74
C ALA A 55 1.02 3.44 -20.82
N TYR A 56 -0.12 3.99 -20.47
CA TYR A 56 -1.23 4.11 -21.40
C TYR A 56 -1.52 5.53 -21.83
N GLY A 57 -0.65 6.47 -21.48
CA GLY A 57 -0.87 7.86 -21.85
C GLY A 57 -2.14 8.43 -21.27
N ALA A 58 -2.57 7.89 -20.14
CA ALA A 58 -3.86 8.26 -19.53
C ALA A 58 -3.92 9.72 -19.14
N ALA A 59 -2.77 10.38 -19.05
CA ALA A 59 -2.73 11.81 -18.72
C ALA A 59 -3.48 12.66 -19.75
N GLN A 60 -3.72 12.11 -20.95
CA GLN A 60 -4.42 12.85 -21.98
C GLN A 60 -5.93 12.70 -21.90
N ASP A 61 -6.43 11.80 -21.08
CA ASP A 61 -7.86 11.62 -20.87
C ASP A 61 -8.24 12.30 -19.57
N GLU A 62 -9.06 13.33 -19.66
CA GLU A 62 -9.41 14.14 -18.49
C GLU A 62 -10.09 13.32 -17.40
N THR A 63 -10.98 12.42 -17.79
CA THR A 63 -11.71 11.60 -16.82
C THR A 63 -10.76 10.67 -16.07
N VAL A 64 -9.85 10.02 -16.81
CA VAL A 64 -8.88 9.13 -16.21
C VAL A 64 -7.90 9.90 -15.34
N PHE A 65 -7.48 11.08 -15.82
CA PHE A 65 -6.59 11.94 -15.03
C PHE A 65 -7.23 12.31 -13.70
N ARG A 66 -8.49 12.70 -13.72
CA ARG A 66 -9.19 13.10 -12.50
C ARG A 66 -9.33 11.94 -11.55
N PHE A 67 -9.69 10.76 -12.08
CA PHE A 67 -9.82 9.57 -11.25
C PHE A 67 -8.49 9.22 -10.58
N ALA A 68 -7.41 9.22 -11.35
CA ALA A 68 -6.09 8.88 -10.82
C ALA A 68 -5.65 9.89 -9.76
N SER A 69 -5.93 11.16 -9.99
CA SER A 69 -5.59 12.21 -9.03
C SER A 69 -6.35 12.03 -7.72
N ASP A 70 -7.63 11.66 -7.81
CA ASP A 70 -8.45 11.43 -6.62
C ASP A 70 -7.93 10.23 -5.83
N VAL A 71 -7.60 9.14 -6.51
CA VAL A 71 -7.04 7.96 -5.85
C VAL A 71 -5.73 8.31 -5.16
N TYR A 72 -4.87 9.04 -5.86
CA TYR A 72 -3.58 9.44 -5.30
C TYR A 72 -3.78 10.26 -4.02
N ALA A 73 -4.67 11.24 -4.08
CA ALA A 73 -4.93 12.10 -2.92
C ALA A 73 -5.48 11.31 -1.74
N ASP A 74 -6.47 10.45 -2.00
CA ASP A 74 -7.11 9.67 -0.94
C ASP A 74 -6.11 8.72 -0.28
N GLN A 75 -5.29 8.02 -1.08
CA GLN A 75 -4.32 7.09 -0.54
C GLN A 75 -3.25 7.84 0.27
N SER A 76 -2.83 9.00 -0.21
CA SER A 76 -1.82 9.79 0.49
C SER A 76 -2.31 10.27 1.85
N ILE A 77 -3.57 10.69 1.93
CA ILE A 77 -4.18 11.12 3.19
C ILE A 77 -4.23 9.96 4.17
N GLU A 78 -4.62 8.78 3.70
CA GLU A 78 -4.72 7.61 4.57
C GLU A 78 -3.35 7.16 5.05
N ILE A 79 -2.34 7.21 4.20
CA ILE A 79 -0.98 6.87 4.60
C ILE A 79 -0.50 7.83 5.69
N ASP A 80 -0.75 9.12 5.51
CA ASP A 80 -0.35 10.11 6.51
C ASP A 80 -1.02 9.83 7.85
N ARG A 81 -2.31 9.50 7.82
CA ARG A 81 -3.06 9.19 9.04
C ARG A 81 -2.47 7.97 9.74
N MET A 82 -2.15 6.93 8.97
CA MET A 82 -1.58 5.71 9.56
C MET A 82 -0.20 5.96 10.15
N ASN A 83 0.61 6.81 9.49
CA ASN A 83 1.90 7.18 10.04
C ASN A 83 1.76 7.90 11.38
N LYS A 84 0.76 8.76 11.50
CA LYS A 84 0.51 9.45 12.75
C LYS A 84 0.08 8.48 13.85
N MET A 85 -0.70 7.46 13.48
CA MET A 85 -1.09 6.43 14.43
C MET A 85 0.12 5.63 14.90
N LEU A 86 1.05 5.33 13.99
CA LEU A 86 2.29 4.64 14.34
C LEU A 86 3.11 5.47 15.32
N GLU A 87 3.24 6.77 15.06
CA GLU A 87 3.98 7.65 15.95
C GLU A 87 3.36 7.68 17.34
N ALA A 88 2.05 7.76 17.40
CA ALA A 88 1.34 7.77 18.69
C ALA A 88 1.58 6.48 19.46
N GLY A 89 1.66 5.36 18.77
CA GLY A 89 1.89 4.07 19.38
C GLY A 89 3.27 3.90 19.99
N HIS A 90 4.21 4.76 19.61
CA HIS A 90 5.56 4.71 20.16
C HIS A 90 5.73 5.53 21.43
N SER A 91 4.73 6.29 21.79
CA SER A 91 4.79 7.12 22.99
C SER A 91 4.47 6.33 24.30
#